data_59e193d432979c0999dc5863f6ca1f4b
#
_entry.id   59e193d432979c0999dc5863f6ca1f4b
#
_cell.length_a   1.000
_cell.length_b   1.000
_cell.length_c   1.000
_cell.angle_alpha   90.00
_cell.angle_beta   90.00
_cell.angle_gamma   90.00
#
_symmetry.space_group_name_H-M   'P 1'
#
loop_
_entity.id
_entity.type
_entity.pdbx_description
1 polymer ?
#
loop_
_entity_poly.entity_id
_entity_poly.type
_entity_poly.pdbx_seq_one_letter_code
_entity_poly.pdbx_strand_id
1 'polypeptide(L)'
;MTSDSSSSFLDNLEVSLSQSGTSPPKVSVSVKNTHPDTPVTLLKWNSPLDPAVLGLGQVSIQPAGASEPIETHAIMINRKMPPGAESLITLRPGESVDQVVELREPRVPGEVWEAGKAKVAMKGRWMAVWPGLTTEEVLQSPEKLTSVGAGAGSLIGEWETKTIEVGN
;
A
#
# COMPACT_ATOMS: atom_id res chain seq x y z
N MET A 1 -19.80 -15.38 16.30
CA MET A 1 -19.32 -14.88 15.99
C MET A 1 -19.05 -14.56 14.97
N THR A 2 -19.03 -14.02 14.82
CA THR A 2 -18.94 -13.65 13.64
C THR A 2 -17.80 -13.08 13.27
N SER A 3 -17.05 -13.68 12.59
CA SER A 3 -16.01 -13.01 12.02
C SER A 3 -16.55 -11.91 11.27
N ASP A 4 -15.95 -10.90 11.43
CA ASP A 4 -16.20 -9.74 10.69
C ASP A 4 -15.97 -10.07 9.23
N SER A 5 -16.97 -10.01 8.41
CA SER A 5 -16.84 -10.34 7.01
C SER A 5 -15.90 -9.37 6.29
N SER A 6 -15.78 -8.12 6.78
CA SER A 6 -14.86 -7.17 6.18
C SER A 6 -13.41 -7.59 6.41
N SER A 7 -13.08 -8.05 7.61
CA SER A 7 -11.74 -8.52 7.90
C SER A 7 -11.41 -9.75 7.04
N SER A 8 -12.37 -10.64 6.87
CA SER A 8 -12.20 -11.82 6.04
C SER A 8 -11.93 -11.46 4.57
N PHE A 9 -12.62 -10.45 4.05
CA PHE A 9 -12.39 -10.05 2.67
C PHE A 9 -11.01 -9.41 2.49
N LEU A 10 -10.62 -8.54 3.43
CA LEU A 10 -9.33 -7.88 3.35
C LEU A 10 -8.17 -8.87 3.42
N ASP A 11 -8.37 -9.99 4.09
CA ASP A 11 -7.35 -11.04 4.15
C ASP A 11 -7.07 -11.66 2.78
N ASN A 12 -7.96 -11.48 1.81
CA ASN A 12 -7.76 -11.96 0.44
C ASN A 12 -6.99 -10.96 -0.42
N LEU A 13 -6.64 -9.81 0.13
CA LEU A 13 -5.77 -8.87 -0.56
C LEU A 13 -4.35 -9.15 -0.09
N GLU A 14 -3.61 -9.87 -0.92
CA GLU A 14 -2.25 -10.30 -0.58
C GLU A 14 -1.26 -9.21 -0.96
N VAL A 15 -0.52 -8.71 0.02
CA VAL A 15 0.49 -7.66 -0.19
C VAL A 15 1.87 -8.29 -0.05
N SER A 16 2.71 -8.13 -1.06
CA SER A 16 4.05 -8.71 -1.06
C SER A 16 5.08 -7.66 -1.44
N LEU A 17 6.32 -7.89 -1.02
CA LEU A 17 7.42 -6.96 -1.21
C LEU A 17 8.65 -7.72 -1.67
N SER A 18 9.35 -7.20 -2.68
CA SER A 18 10.59 -7.78 -3.16
C SER A 18 11.51 -6.69 -3.65
N GLN A 19 12.81 -6.96 -3.67
CA GLN A 19 13.75 -6.00 -4.22
C GLN A 19 13.74 -6.10 -5.73
N SER A 20 13.59 -4.96 -6.41
CA SER A 20 13.50 -4.92 -7.87
C SER A 20 14.69 -4.25 -8.54
N GLY A 21 15.60 -3.65 -7.79
CA GLY A 21 16.77 -3.02 -8.38
C GLY A 21 17.75 -2.52 -7.34
N THR A 22 18.90 -2.07 -7.85
CA THR A 22 19.98 -1.51 -7.04
C THR A 22 20.40 -0.19 -7.65
N SER A 23 21.12 0.63 -6.90
CA SER A 23 21.73 1.87 -7.38
C SER A 23 20.76 2.94 -7.88
N PRO A 24 19.81 3.42 -7.09
CA PRO A 24 19.57 3.10 -5.68
C PRO A 24 18.75 1.83 -5.53
N PRO A 25 18.75 1.23 -4.36
CA PRO A 25 17.88 0.09 -4.11
C PRO A 25 16.42 0.43 -4.36
N LYS A 26 15.71 -0.49 -4.98
CA LYS A 26 14.29 -0.33 -5.29
C LYS A 26 13.56 -1.56 -4.80
N VAL A 27 12.34 -1.36 -4.38
CA VAL A 27 11.46 -2.47 -4.01
C VAL A 27 10.20 -2.42 -4.86
N SER A 28 9.66 -3.59 -5.14
CA SER A 28 8.37 -3.71 -5.81
C SER A 28 7.37 -4.19 -4.78
N VAL A 29 6.29 -3.46 -4.61
CA VAL A 29 5.20 -3.86 -3.73
C VAL A 29 4.02 -4.24 -4.61
N SER A 30 3.40 -5.37 -4.30
CA SER A 30 2.33 -5.94 -5.12
C SER A 30 1.10 -6.18 -4.27
N VAL A 31 -0.07 -5.92 -4.85
CA VAL A 31 -1.36 -6.27 -4.26
C VAL A 31 -2.04 -7.24 -5.19
N LYS A 32 -2.45 -8.38 -4.66
CA LYS A 32 -3.15 -9.41 -5.44
C LYS A 32 -4.49 -9.70 -4.80
N ASN A 33 -5.53 -9.73 -5.64
CA ASN A 33 -6.84 -10.16 -5.20
C ASN A 33 -6.91 -11.68 -5.29
N THR A 34 -6.83 -12.35 -4.16
CA THR A 34 -6.86 -13.81 -4.12
C THR A 34 -8.28 -14.37 -3.96
N HIS A 35 -9.27 -13.50 -3.93
CA HIS A 35 -10.65 -13.97 -3.86
C HIS A 35 -10.99 -14.75 -5.13
N PRO A 36 -11.65 -15.89 -5.02
CA PRO A 36 -11.87 -16.77 -6.18
C PRO A 36 -12.85 -16.23 -7.20
N ASP A 37 -13.81 -15.41 -6.82
CA ASP A 37 -14.86 -15.01 -7.74
C ASP A 37 -15.36 -13.57 -7.57
N THR A 38 -14.77 -12.78 -6.72
CA THR A 38 -15.25 -11.42 -6.45
C THR A 38 -14.19 -10.40 -6.82
N PRO A 39 -14.49 -9.45 -7.73
CA PRO A 39 -13.58 -8.34 -8.00
C PRO A 39 -13.60 -7.36 -6.83
N VAL A 40 -12.62 -6.49 -6.77
CA VAL A 40 -12.54 -5.48 -5.72
C VAL A 40 -12.00 -4.19 -6.30
N THR A 41 -12.54 -3.07 -5.86
CA THR A 41 -11.99 -1.76 -6.17
C THR A 41 -11.46 -1.16 -4.87
N LEU A 42 -10.28 -0.59 -4.93
CA LEU A 42 -9.68 0.03 -3.76
C LEU A 42 -9.24 1.44 -4.06
N LEU A 43 -9.24 2.27 -3.03
CA LEU A 43 -8.69 3.61 -3.08
C LEU A 43 -7.18 3.50 -2.87
N LYS A 44 -6.40 4.07 -3.77
CA LYS A 44 -4.94 3.97 -3.71
C LYS A 44 -4.35 4.72 -2.52
N TRP A 45 -5.04 5.72 -2.01
CA TRP A 45 -4.52 6.54 -0.91
C TRP A 45 -4.15 5.67 0.29
N ASN A 46 -2.91 5.80 0.75
CA ASN A 46 -2.35 5.06 1.88
C ASN A 46 -2.31 3.54 1.68
N SER A 47 -2.64 3.07 0.48
CA SER A 47 -2.52 1.66 0.13
C SER A 47 -1.10 1.37 -0.33
N PRO A 48 -0.76 0.09 -0.55
CA PRO A 48 0.56 -0.23 -1.12
C PRO A 48 0.80 0.39 -2.49
N LEU A 49 -0.24 0.81 -3.18
CA LEU A 49 -0.14 1.39 -4.53
C LEU A 49 -0.14 2.92 -4.53
N ASP A 50 -0.09 3.55 -3.37
CA ASP A 50 0.00 5.00 -3.27
C ASP A 50 1.38 5.45 -3.73
N PRO A 51 1.48 6.32 -4.75
CA PRO A 51 2.80 6.79 -5.20
C PRO A 51 3.58 7.53 -4.12
N ALA A 52 2.91 7.99 -3.07
CA ALA A 52 3.52 8.76 -2.00
C ALA A 52 3.95 7.91 -0.80
N VAL A 53 3.95 6.58 -0.90
CA VAL A 53 4.21 5.72 0.26
C VAL A 53 5.51 6.07 0.98
N LEU A 54 6.57 6.40 0.25
CA LEU A 54 7.84 6.74 0.88
C LEU A 54 7.73 8.05 1.67
N GLY A 55 7.12 9.05 1.07
CA GLY A 55 6.91 10.33 1.74
C GLY A 55 5.96 10.27 2.92
N LEU A 56 5.01 9.34 2.87
CA LEU A 56 4.05 9.16 3.96
C LEU A 56 4.62 8.40 5.15
N GLY A 57 5.86 7.93 5.05
CA GLY A 57 6.48 7.18 6.15
C GLY A 57 5.99 5.75 6.25
N GLN A 58 5.44 5.20 5.17
CA GLN A 58 4.90 3.85 5.17
C GLN A 58 5.94 2.78 4.88
N VAL A 59 7.18 3.19 4.61
CA VAL A 59 8.29 2.27 4.38
C VAL A 59 9.22 2.33 5.58
N SER A 60 9.43 1.18 6.22
CA SER A 60 10.32 1.06 7.36
C SER A 60 11.65 0.49 6.89
N ILE A 61 12.75 1.16 7.21
CA ILE A 61 14.09 0.75 6.78
C ILE A 61 14.99 0.69 8.01
N GLN A 62 15.47 -0.50 8.33
CA GLN A 62 16.37 -0.71 9.47
C GLN A 62 17.73 -1.12 8.95
N PRO A 63 18.74 -0.23 9.06
CA PRO A 63 20.08 -0.56 8.58
C PRO A 63 20.68 -1.76 9.28
N ALA A 64 21.63 -2.43 8.62
CA ALA A 64 22.31 -3.57 9.20
C ALA A 64 22.99 -3.15 10.52
N GLY A 65 22.80 -3.94 11.56
CA GLY A 65 23.38 -3.65 12.87
C GLY A 65 22.64 -2.61 13.70
N ALA A 66 21.66 -1.96 13.14
CA ALA A 66 20.87 -0.98 13.89
C ALA A 66 19.79 -1.69 14.69
N SER A 67 19.45 -1.12 15.86
CA SER A 67 18.41 -1.69 16.71
C SER A 67 17.02 -1.19 16.35
N GLU A 68 16.93 -0.13 15.55
CA GLU A 68 15.66 0.47 15.17
C GLU A 68 15.72 0.96 13.74
N PRO A 69 14.54 1.10 13.08
CA PRO A 69 14.49 1.69 11.75
C PRO A 69 14.93 3.14 11.76
N ILE A 70 15.38 3.64 10.63
CA ILE A 70 15.71 5.08 10.52
C ILE A 70 14.44 5.90 10.73
N GLU A 71 14.64 7.10 11.25
CA GLU A 71 13.52 8.03 11.40
C GLU A 71 13.24 8.67 10.05
N THR A 72 11.97 8.71 9.69
CA THR A 72 11.53 9.41 8.50
C THR A 72 10.40 10.33 8.93
N HIS A 73 10.44 11.57 8.44
CA HIS A 73 9.38 12.51 8.75
C HIS A 73 8.30 12.36 7.71
N ALA A 74 7.13 11.88 8.14
CA ALA A 74 6.00 11.75 7.23
C ALA A 74 5.54 13.13 6.79
N ILE A 75 5.33 13.30 5.49
CA ILE A 75 4.78 14.55 4.98
C ILE A 75 3.27 14.49 5.04
N MET A 76 2.66 15.65 5.15
CA MET A 76 1.21 15.76 5.06
C MET A 76 0.84 16.05 3.62
N ILE A 77 -0.12 15.28 3.11
CA ILE A 77 -0.59 15.43 1.75
C ILE A 77 -2.04 15.86 1.78
N ASN A 78 -2.32 16.97 1.11
CA ASN A 78 -3.69 17.41 0.94
C ASN A 78 -4.28 16.68 -0.25
N ARG A 79 -5.28 15.84 0.01
CA ARG A 79 -5.94 15.08 -1.04
C ARG A 79 -7.16 15.84 -1.51
N LYS A 80 -7.31 15.93 -2.80
CA LYS A 80 -8.47 16.60 -3.37
C LYS A 80 -9.68 15.67 -3.33
N MET A 81 -10.72 16.11 -2.65
CA MET A 81 -11.96 15.32 -2.54
C MET A 81 -12.96 15.77 -3.60
N PRO A 82 -13.76 14.84 -4.13
CA PRO A 82 -13.64 13.40 -3.95
C PRO A 82 -12.51 12.82 -4.79
N PRO A 83 -12.04 11.59 -4.47
CA PRO A 83 -11.02 10.96 -5.31
C PRO A 83 -11.55 10.72 -6.72
N GLY A 84 -10.69 10.90 -7.71
CA GLY A 84 -11.04 10.64 -9.10
C GLY A 84 -10.66 9.23 -9.51
N ALA A 85 -10.92 8.92 -10.78
CA ALA A 85 -10.66 7.58 -11.32
C ALA A 85 -9.19 7.17 -11.18
N GLU A 86 -8.28 8.12 -11.28
CA GLU A 86 -6.85 7.85 -11.17
C GLU A 86 -6.43 7.38 -9.77
N SER A 87 -7.28 7.63 -8.78
CA SER A 87 -7.03 7.21 -7.40
C SER A 87 -7.69 5.89 -7.05
N LEU A 88 -8.36 5.26 -8.01
CA LEU A 88 -9.07 4.00 -7.80
C LEU A 88 -8.48 2.94 -8.72
N ILE A 89 -8.51 1.69 -8.26
CA ILE A 89 -8.07 0.58 -9.07
C ILE A 89 -8.95 -0.63 -8.80
N THR A 90 -9.33 -1.33 -9.85
CA THR A 90 -10.11 -2.56 -9.75
C THR A 90 -9.20 -3.75 -10.00
N LEU A 91 -9.27 -4.73 -9.12
CA LEU A 91 -8.56 -6.00 -9.28
C LEU A 91 -9.59 -7.10 -9.43
N ARG A 92 -9.51 -7.81 -10.55
CA ARG A 92 -10.36 -8.98 -10.78
C ARG A 92 -9.84 -10.14 -9.96
N PRO A 93 -10.65 -11.20 -9.78
CA PRO A 93 -10.16 -12.38 -9.06
C PRO A 93 -8.85 -12.89 -9.67
N GLY A 94 -7.83 -13.07 -8.87
CA GLY A 94 -6.53 -13.53 -9.29
C GLY A 94 -5.61 -12.46 -9.88
N GLU A 95 -6.11 -11.26 -10.08
CA GLU A 95 -5.32 -10.18 -10.68
C GLU A 95 -4.44 -9.50 -9.64
N SER A 96 -3.26 -9.06 -10.06
CA SER A 96 -2.35 -8.33 -9.18
C SER A 96 -1.84 -7.10 -9.90
N VAL A 97 -1.48 -6.08 -9.10
CA VAL A 97 -0.86 -4.84 -9.58
C VAL A 97 0.28 -4.51 -8.63
N ASP A 98 1.36 -3.97 -9.18
CA ASP A 98 2.51 -3.62 -8.37
C ASP A 98 3.01 -2.23 -8.72
N GLN A 99 3.81 -1.66 -7.80
CA GLN A 99 4.54 -0.44 -8.08
C GLN A 99 5.95 -0.57 -7.56
N VAL A 100 6.86 0.18 -8.17
CA VAL A 100 8.25 0.22 -7.76
C VAL A 100 8.48 1.47 -6.91
N VAL A 101 9.14 1.29 -5.77
CA VAL A 101 9.49 2.39 -4.88
C VAL A 101 10.99 2.49 -4.83
N GLU A 102 11.51 3.67 -5.19
CA GLU A 102 12.96 3.93 -5.13
C GLU A 102 13.33 4.41 -3.73
N LEU A 103 14.27 3.71 -3.11
CA LEU A 103 14.70 4.03 -1.74
C LEU A 103 15.95 4.91 -1.84
N ARG A 104 15.73 6.20 -2.12
CA ARG A 104 16.81 7.12 -2.42
C ARG A 104 16.74 8.39 -1.59
N GLU A 105 17.85 9.14 -1.61
CA GLU A 105 17.91 10.44 -0.98
C GLU A 105 16.92 11.41 -1.60
N PRO A 106 16.47 12.39 -0.83
CA PRO A 106 16.89 12.70 0.55
C PRO A 106 16.16 11.90 1.62
N ARG A 107 15.13 11.14 1.27
CA ARG A 107 14.34 10.43 2.28
C ARG A 107 15.09 9.23 2.87
N VAL A 108 15.89 8.57 2.04
CA VAL A 108 16.68 7.42 2.48
C VAL A 108 18.14 7.78 2.29
N PRO A 109 18.89 8.05 3.38
CA PRO A 109 20.31 8.38 3.23
C PRO A 109 21.09 7.23 2.62
N GLY A 110 22.03 7.54 1.74
CA GLY A 110 22.83 6.50 1.08
C GLY A 110 23.64 5.66 2.05
N GLU A 111 23.99 6.22 3.21
CA GLU A 111 24.76 5.51 4.22
C GLU A 111 24.02 4.31 4.82
N VAL A 112 22.71 4.26 4.66
CA VAL A 112 21.90 3.14 5.15
C VAL A 112 22.41 1.81 4.57
N TRP A 113 22.93 1.83 3.35
CA TRP A 113 23.34 0.63 2.63
C TRP A 113 24.79 0.26 2.86
N GLU A 114 25.55 1.13 3.52
CA GLU A 114 27.00 0.92 3.69
C GLU A 114 27.32 -0.21 4.65
N ALA A 115 26.48 -0.42 5.66
CA ALA A 115 26.72 -1.45 6.66
C ALA A 115 26.27 -2.85 6.21
N GLY A 116 25.68 -2.96 5.03
CA GLY A 116 25.16 -4.21 4.51
C GLY A 116 23.69 -4.08 4.16
N LYS A 117 23.03 -5.21 4.02
CA LYS A 117 21.60 -5.22 3.68
C LYS A 117 20.76 -4.69 4.82
N ALA A 118 19.82 -3.85 4.50
CA ALA A 118 18.87 -3.30 5.47
C ALA A 118 17.59 -4.13 5.46
N LYS A 119 16.88 -4.12 6.58
CA LYS A 119 15.56 -4.75 6.65
C LYS A 119 14.52 -3.74 6.24
N VAL A 120 13.70 -4.11 5.27
CA VAL A 120 12.68 -3.21 4.72
C VAL A 120 11.33 -3.88 4.80
N ALA A 121 10.35 -3.13 5.26
CA ALA A 121 8.96 -3.56 5.30
C ALA A 121 8.08 -2.36 5.03
N MET A 122 6.86 -2.61 4.62
CA MET A 122 5.88 -1.55 4.40
C MET A 122 4.62 -1.86 5.18
N LYS A 123 3.96 -0.81 5.64
CA LYS A 123 2.67 -0.94 6.31
C LYS A 123 1.86 0.33 6.09
N GLY A 124 0.57 0.20 6.20
CA GLY A 124 -0.32 1.32 6.03
C GLY A 124 -1.76 0.92 6.31
N ARG A 125 -2.66 1.67 5.73
CA ARG A 125 -4.07 1.49 5.99
C ARG A 125 -4.86 1.49 4.69
N TRP A 126 -5.79 0.54 4.61
CA TRP A 126 -6.79 0.57 3.54
C TRP A 126 -7.81 1.65 3.91
N MET A 127 -7.85 2.71 3.12
CA MET A 127 -8.76 3.82 3.39
C MET A 127 -10.17 3.55 2.88
N ALA A 128 -10.27 2.79 1.80
CA ALA A 128 -11.56 2.35 1.28
C ALA A 128 -11.36 1.19 0.33
N VAL A 129 -12.11 0.12 0.53
CA VAL A 129 -12.09 -1.06 -0.32
C VAL A 129 -13.54 -1.46 -0.57
N TRP A 130 -13.92 -1.59 -1.84
CA TRP A 130 -15.29 -1.92 -2.23
C TRP A 130 -15.33 -3.28 -2.90
N PRO A 131 -15.70 -4.33 -2.16
CA PRO A 131 -15.83 -5.67 -2.75
C PRO A 131 -16.99 -5.72 -3.74
N GLY A 132 -16.76 -6.40 -4.86
CA GLY A 132 -17.82 -6.63 -5.84
C GLY A 132 -18.12 -5.45 -6.74
N LEU A 133 -17.38 -4.36 -6.64
CA LEU A 133 -17.61 -3.18 -7.46
C LEU A 133 -16.40 -2.89 -8.33
N THR A 134 -16.66 -2.30 -9.51
CA THR A 134 -15.60 -1.80 -10.38
C THR A 134 -15.39 -0.31 -10.11
N THR A 135 -14.30 0.23 -10.64
CA THR A 135 -14.03 1.66 -10.55
C THR A 135 -15.19 2.47 -11.12
N GLU A 136 -15.74 2.04 -12.25
CA GLU A 136 -16.88 2.74 -12.86
C GLU A 136 -18.09 2.75 -11.95
N GLU A 137 -18.37 1.63 -11.31
CA GLU A 137 -19.50 1.53 -10.41
C GLU A 137 -19.34 2.41 -9.18
N VAL A 138 -18.12 2.49 -8.65
CA VAL A 138 -17.85 3.38 -7.52
C VAL A 138 -18.02 4.84 -7.93
N LEU A 139 -17.54 5.19 -9.13
CA LEU A 139 -17.67 6.58 -9.62
C LEU A 139 -19.09 6.98 -9.90
N GLN A 140 -19.98 6.03 -10.18
CA GLN A 140 -21.38 6.30 -10.40
C GLN A 140 -22.14 6.60 -9.11
N SER A 141 -21.50 6.37 -7.97
CA SER A 141 -22.11 6.63 -6.66
C SER A 141 -21.26 7.64 -5.91
N PRO A 142 -21.46 8.95 -6.16
CA PRO A 142 -20.61 9.98 -5.54
C PRO A 142 -20.57 9.90 -4.02
N GLU A 143 -21.65 9.45 -3.39
CA GLU A 143 -21.66 9.33 -1.93
C GLU A 143 -20.64 8.33 -1.42
N LYS A 144 -20.22 7.36 -2.22
CA LYS A 144 -19.19 6.42 -1.83
C LYS A 144 -17.81 7.10 -1.75
N LEU A 145 -17.64 8.16 -2.50
CA LEU A 145 -16.35 8.86 -2.58
C LEU A 145 -16.26 10.01 -1.59
N THR A 146 -17.40 10.57 -1.19
CA THR A 146 -17.39 11.69 -0.23
C THR A 146 -17.26 11.22 1.20
N SER A 147 -17.48 9.92 1.46
CA SER A 147 -17.37 9.35 2.81
C SER A 147 -16.27 8.32 2.83
N VAL A 148 -15.07 8.74 2.44
CA VAL A 148 -13.90 7.86 2.44
C VAL A 148 -13.61 7.39 3.86
N GLY A 149 -13.34 6.10 3.99
CA GLY A 149 -13.15 5.46 5.27
C GLY A 149 -14.24 4.45 5.52
N ALA A 150 -15.00 4.61 6.59
CA ALA A 150 -15.99 3.59 6.98
C ALA A 150 -17.35 3.77 6.32
N GLY A 151 -17.54 4.80 5.51
CA GLY A 151 -18.86 5.09 4.97
C GLY A 151 -19.16 4.38 3.66
N ALA A 152 -20.44 4.42 3.25
CA ALA A 152 -20.88 4.03 1.91
C ALA A 152 -20.49 2.64 1.47
N GLY A 153 -20.45 1.69 2.39
CA GLY A 153 -20.18 0.28 2.06
C GLY A 153 -18.73 -0.08 1.83
N SER A 154 -17.81 0.84 2.06
CA SER A 154 -16.39 0.51 1.93
C SER A 154 -15.89 -0.17 3.19
N LEU A 155 -14.83 -0.97 3.01
CA LEU A 155 -14.12 -1.60 4.09
C LEU A 155 -12.85 -0.82 4.41
N ILE A 156 -12.47 -0.80 5.68
CA ILE A 156 -11.22 -0.18 6.12
C ILE A 156 -10.44 -1.21 6.91
N GLY A 157 -9.14 -1.03 7.00
CA GLY A 157 -8.30 -1.94 7.76
C GLY A 157 -6.85 -1.57 7.60
N GLU A 158 -5.97 -2.43 8.10
CA GLU A 158 -4.53 -2.22 8.00
C GLU A 158 -3.91 -3.28 7.11
N TRP A 159 -2.79 -2.94 6.50
CA TRP A 159 -2.01 -3.88 5.70
C TRP A 159 -0.55 -3.74 6.09
N GLU A 160 0.19 -4.84 5.92
CA GLU A 160 1.64 -4.80 6.11
C GLU A 160 2.27 -5.90 5.27
N THR A 161 3.54 -5.72 4.94
CA THR A 161 4.31 -6.73 4.22
C THR A 161 5.19 -7.49 5.20
N LYS A 162 5.72 -8.61 4.74
CA LYS A 162 6.81 -9.26 5.46
C LYS A 162 8.03 -8.38 5.33
N THR A 163 8.96 -8.52 6.27
CA THR A 163 10.24 -7.84 6.21
C THR A 163 11.16 -8.57 5.24
N ILE A 164 11.81 -7.82 4.34
CA ILE A 164 12.79 -8.38 3.42
C ILE A 164 14.12 -7.68 3.62
N GLU A 165 15.19 -8.29 3.11
CA GLU A 165 16.51 -7.69 3.13
C GLU A 165 16.79 -7.04 1.78
N VAL A 166 17.26 -5.80 1.82
CA VAL A 166 17.50 -4.99 0.62
C VAL A 166 18.90 -4.38 0.70
N GLY A 167 19.62 -4.39 -0.40
CA GLY A 167 20.93 -3.78 -0.45
C GLY A 167 21.37 -3.44 -1.87
N ASN A 168 22.51 -2.76 -1.94
CA ASN A 168 23.14 -2.43 -3.23
C ASN A 168 23.62 -3.68 -3.93
#